data_144ef9b883b68167c33a985e389267ea
#
_entry.id   144ef9b883b68167c33a985e389267ea
#
_cell.length_a   1.000
_cell.length_b   1.000
_cell.length_c   1.000
_cell.angle_alpha   90.00
_cell.angle_beta   90.00
_cell.angle_gamma   90.00
#
_symmetry.space_group_name_H-M   'P 1'
#
loop_
_entity.id
_entity.type
_entity.pdbx_description
1 polymer ?
#
loop_
_entity_poly.entity_id
_entity_poly.type
_entity_poly.pdbx_seq_one_letter_code
_entity_poly.pdbx_strand_id
1 'polypeptide(L)'
;RPNKCKDCDTRGYTLTETKEVAGLKFQPPSVKWASANGFSTGKDNLDVLISTAKNYNQESAIRFLTDVKRLSAISSYLSSFVGGITSYTKPDGFLHVGLTQHVTSTGRFSGKNPNMQNMPRGNTFPVKKVFVSRWDGGWIMEADFAQLEFRTAAFLAQDEVAMAEIATGFDVHSYTAKVISDAGQPTTRQEAKEHTFAPLFGATGYGRSKAERAYYEEFVNKYEGIANWHKALTKEALRFNKITNVSGRQYAFPDIERLPSGRVTHLTMLKNYPVQGFATGDVVPLVLIELEARLEKLNSCIVNSVHDSIVVDVHPEEKEYVIATIHTLNEDLNRLVEEAYGVIMNVPLLLEAKIGKNWLDTVDV
;
A
#
# COMPACT_ATOMS: atom_id res chain seq x y z
N ARG A 1 27.15 -26.90 -8.84
CA ARG A 1 25.68 -27.03 -9.09
C ARG A 1 25.24 -28.23 -8.27
N PRO A 2 24.15 -28.14 -7.46
CA PRO A 2 23.62 -29.33 -6.81
C PRO A 2 23.24 -30.35 -7.90
N ASN A 3 23.57 -31.61 -7.67
CA ASN A 3 23.21 -32.67 -8.60
C ASN A 3 21.70 -32.68 -8.77
N LYS A 4 21.24 -32.63 -10.02
CA LYS A 4 19.80 -32.77 -10.31
C LYS A 4 19.33 -34.13 -9.80
N CYS A 5 18.24 -34.14 -9.04
CA CYS A 5 17.58 -35.40 -8.69
C CYS A 5 17.09 -36.07 -9.98
N LYS A 6 17.53 -37.30 -10.22
CA LYS A 6 17.18 -38.06 -11.42
C LYS A 6 15.70 -38.44 -11.47
N ASP A 7 15.07 -38.59 -10.28
CA ASP A 7 13.71 -39.08 -10.19
C ASP A 7 12.67 -37.97 -10.31
N CYS A 8 12.98 -36.75 -9.83
CA CYS A 8 12.03 -35.63 -9.80
C CYS A 8 12.51 -34.37 -10.55
N ASP A 9 13.67 -34.44 -11.23
CA ASP A 9 14.30 -33.30 -11.93
C ASP A 9 14.37 -32.02 -11.05
N THR A 10 14.64 -32.23 -9.76
CA THR A 10 14.69 -31.19 -8.71
C THR A 10 13.36 -30.50 -8.37
N ARG A 11 12.23 -31.01 -8.84
CA ARG A 11 10.89 -30.48 -8.53
C ARG A 11 10.40 -30.83 -7.12
N GLY A 12 11.05 -31.77 -6.43
CA GLY A 12 10.67 -32.20 -5.08
C GLY A 12 9.50 -33.23 -5.05
N TYR A 13 9.01 -33.64 -6.21
CA TYR A 13 7.97 -34.66 -6.32
C TYR A 13 8.22 -35.55 -7.58
N THR A 14 7.86 -36.80 -7.50
CA THR A 14 8.09 -37.81 -8.57
C THR A 14 6.84 -38.16 -9.35
N LEU A 15 5.67 -37.85 -8.80
CA LEU A 15 4.38 -38.18 -9.40
C LEU A 15 3.57 -36.94 -9.63
N THR A 16 3.06 -36.77 -10.85
CA THR A 16 1.97 -35.85 -11.16
C THR A 16 0.76 -36.67 -11.56
N GLU A 17 -0.31 -36.56 -10.80
CA GLU A 17 -1.61 -37.16 -11.12
C GLU A 17 -2.57 -36.04 -11.51
N THR A 18 -3.18 -36.15 -12.69
CA THR A 18 -4.25 -35.25 -13.09
C THR A 18 -5.55 -35.83 -12.56
N LYS A 19 -6.20 -35.12 -11.64
CA LYS A 19 -7.52 -35.46 -11.13
C LYS A 19 -8.56 -34.53 -11.69
N GLU A 20 -9.64 -35.11 -12.24
CA GLU A 20 -10.85 -34.34 -12.48
C GLU A 20 -11.57 -34.14 -11.16
N VAL A 21 -11.83 -32.89 -10.81
CA VAL A 21 -12.61 -32.52 -9.65
C VAL A 21 -13.90 -31.83 -10.10
N ALA A 22 -14.97 -32.03 -9.35
CA ALA A 22 -16.22 -31.30 -9.61
C ALA A 22 -15.95 -29.81 -9.57
N GLY A 23 -16.42 -29.08 -10.59
CA GLY A 23 -16.33 -27.62 -10.66
C GLY A 23 -17.13 -26.96 -9.54
N LEU A 24 -16.95 -25.64 -9.42
CA LEU A 24 -17.74 -24.83 -8.50
C LEU A 24 -19.23 -24.92 -8.90
N LYS A 25 -20.10 -25.13 -7.90
CA LYS A 25 -21.56 -25.23 -8.11
C LYS A 25 -22.25 -23.86 -8.25
N PHE A 26 -21.48 -22.82 -8.54
CA PHE A 26 -21.93 -21.46 -8.78
C PHE A 26 -21.09 -20.81 -9.87
N GLN A 27 -21.64 -19.79 -10.52
CA GLN A 27 -20.91 -19.00 -11.52
C GLN A 27 -20.21 -17.83 -10.85
N PRO A 28 -19.03 -17.42 -11.33
CA PRO A 28 -18.40 -16.17 -10.91
C PRO A 28 -19.33 -14.97 -11.13
N PRO A 29 -19.33 -13.98 -10.24
CA PRO A 29 -20.32 -12.90 -10.24
C PRO A 29 -20.16 -11.92 -11.41
N SER A 30 -19.12 -12.04 -12.25
CA SER A 30 -18.91 -11.14 -13.38
C SER A 30 -18.22 -11.84 -14.55
N VAL A 31 -18.74 -11.61 -15.75
CA VAL A 31 -18.13 -12.05 -17.02
C VAL A 31 -16.73 -11.43 -17.24
N LYS A 32 -16.44 -10.31 -16.60
CA LYS A 32 -15.10 -9.68 -16.65
C LYS A 32 -13.98 -10.58 -16.11
N TRP A 33 -14.31 -11.62 -15.38
CA TRP A 33 -13.37 -12.60 -14.85
C TRP A 33 -13.09 -13.75 -15.80
N ALA A 34 -13.80 -13.80 -16.91
CA ALA A 34 -13.53 -14.81 -17.93
C ALA A 34 -12.12 -14.59 -18.54
N SER A 35 -11.40 -15.66 -18.69
CA SER A 35 -10.12 -15.73 -19.37
C SER A 35 -10.14 -16.81 -20.42
N ALA A 36 -9.12 -16.88 -21.29
CA ALA A 36 -9.01 -17.91 -22.31
C ALA A 36 -9.05 -19.36 -21.75
N ASN A 37 -8.63 -19.53 -20.50
CA ASN A 37 -8.57 -20.82 -19.80
C ASN A 37 -9.63 -20.97 -18.70
N GLY A 38 -10.75 -20.25 -18.80
CA GLY A 38 -11.80 -20.24 -17.78
C GLY A 38 -11.86 -18.92 -17.01
N PHE A 39 -12.02 -18.97 -15.68
CA PHE A 39 -12.11 -17.78 -14.86
C PHE A 39 -10.76 -17.40 -14.25
N SER A 40 -10.52 -16.09 -14.12
CA SER A 40 -9.32 -15.58 -13.46
C SER A 40 -9.26 -16.03 -11.99
N THR A 41 -8.09 -16.56 -11.60
CA THR A 41 -7.75 -16.96 -10.23
C THR A 41 -6.86 -15.93 -9.52
N GLY A 42 -6.89 -14.66 -9.96
CA GLY A 42 -6.22 -13.57 -9.27
C GLY A 42 -6.74 -13.42 -7.82
N LYS A 43 -5.91 -12.84 -6.94
CA LYS A 43 -6.18 -12.74 -5.49
C LYS A 43 -7.59 -12.23 -5.19
N ASP A 44 -7.97 -11.11 -5.80
CA ASP A 44 -9.27 -10.47 -5.54
C ASP A 44 -10.45 -11.35 -5.99
N ASN A 45 -10.28 -12.05 -7.13
CA ASN A 45 -11.30 -12.97 -7.62
C ASN A 45 -11.45 -14.19 -6.72
N LEU A 46 -10.33 -14.73 -6.20
CA LEU A 46 -10.37 -15.86 -5.25
C LEU A 46 -11.11 -15.46 -3.96
N ASP A 47 -10.92 -14.25 -3.45
CA ASP A 47 -11.61 -13.76 -2.25
C ASP A 47 -13.13 -13.69 -2.45
N VAL A 48 -13.58 -13.19 -3.61
CA VAL A 48 -15.01 -13.17 -3.94
C VAL A 48 -15.55 -14.58 -4.17
N LEU A 49 -14.79 -15.47 -4.82
CA LEU A 49 -15.21 -16.87 -4.99
C LEU A 49 -15.32 -17.61 -3.65
N ILE A 50 -14.39 -17.40 -2.71
CA ILE A 50 -14.44 -17.96 -1.35
C ILE A 50 -15.66 -17.42 -0.61
N SER A 51 -15.91 -16.11 -0.67
CA SER A 51 -17.10 -15.49 -0.05
C SER A 51 -18.41 -16.06 -0.64
N THR A 52 -18.45 -16.22 -1.95
CA THR A 52 -19.60 -16.82 -2.64
C THR A 52 -19.79 -18.28 -2.22
N ALA A 53 -18.72 -19.06 -2.17
CA ALA A 53 -18.78 -20.46 -1.71
C ALA A 53 -19.29 -20.58 -0.26
N LYS A 54 -18.93 -19.63 0.62
CA LYS A 54 -19.47 -19.56 1.99
C LYS A 54 -20.98 -19.32 1.97
N ASN A 55 -21.48 -18.41 1.14
CA ASN A 55 -22.92 -18.14 1.01
C ASN A 55 -23.71 -19.36 0.53
N TYR A 56 -23.07 -20.25 -0.23
CA TYR A 56 -23.68 -21.52 -0.70
C TYR A 56 -23.35 -22.72 0.20
N ASN A 57 -22.70 -22.53 1.35
CA ASN A 57 -22.27 -23.58 2.29
C ASN A 57 -21.47 -24.71 1.62
N GLN A 58 -20.61 -24.38 0.67
CA GLN A 58 -19.78 -25.35 -0.06
C GLN A 58 -18.40 -25.50 0.57
N GLU A 59 -18.28 -26.23 1.67
CA GLU A 59 -17.04 -26.39 2.43
C GLU A 59 -15.85 -26.91 1.60
N SER A 60 -16.08 -27.89 0.71
CA SER A 60 -15.03 -28.42 -0.17
C SER A 60 -14.50 -27.37 -1.15
N ALA A 61 -15.37 -26.50 -1.68
CA ALA A 61 -14.99 -25.40 -2.54
C ALA A 61 -14.24 -24.32 -1.76
N ILE A 62 -14.68 -23.98 -0.55
CA ILE A 62 -14.00 -23.04 0.34
C ILE A 62 -12.57 -23.50 0.60
N ARG A 63 -12.40 -24.78 1.01
CA ARG A 63 -11.08 -25.36 1.28
C ARG A 63 -10.19 -25.33 0.03
N PHE A 64 -10.69 -25.79 -1.10
CA PHE A 64 -9.93 -25.82 -2.36
C PHE A 64 -9.49 -24.40 -2.78
N LEU A 65 -10.40 -23.42 -2.79
CA LEU A 65 -10.08 -22.05 -3.18
C LEU A 65 -9.07 -21.40 -2.21
N THR A 66 -9.19 -21.71 -0.91
CA THR A 66 -8.24 -21.24 0.10
C THR A 66 -6.84 -21.82 -0.12
N ASP A 67 -6.75 -23.12 -0.45
CA ASP A 67 -5.49 -23.78 -0.74
C ASP A 67 -4.86 -23.23 -2.04
N VAL A 68 -5.67 -22.97 -3.08
CA VAL A 68 -5.19 -22.32 -4.32
C VAL A 68 -4.65 -20.91 -4.03
N LYS A 69 -5.35 -20.12 -3.22
CA LYS A 69 -4.88 -18.78 -2.80
C LYS A 69 -3.55 -18.87 -2.06
N ARG A 70 -3.43 -19.82 -1.12
CA ARG A 70 -2.19 -20.06 -0.36
C ARG A 70 -1.04 -20.51 -1.26
N LEU A 71 -1.30 -21.45 -2.16
CA LEU A 71 -0.29 -21.94 -3.12
C LEU A 71 0.21 -20.81 -4.02
N SER A 72 -0.71 -19.96 -4.53
CA SER A 72 -0.35 -18.80 -5.34
C SER A 72 0.53 -17.81 -4.57
N ALA A 73 0.19 -17.54 -3.31
CA ALA A 73 0.99 -16.66 -2.45
C ALA A 73 2.40 -17.22 -2.21
N ILE A 74 2.52 -18.52 -1.89
CA ILE A 74 3.81 -19.19 -1.67
C ILE A 74 4.63 -19.21 -2.96
N SER A 75 4.02 -19.52 -4.10
CA SER A 75 4.72 -19.57 -5.39
C SER A 75 5.26 -18.19 -5.78
N SER A 76 4.46 -17.14 -5.59
CA SER A 76 4.88 -15.74 -5.82
C SER A 76 6.02 -15.35 -4.87
N TYR A 77 5.94 -15.77 -3.61
CA TYR A 77 6.99 -15.52 -2.62
C TYR A 77 8.32 -16.18 -3.03
N LEU A 78 8.28 -17.46 -3.36
CA LEU A 78 9.48 -18.23 -3.75
C LEU A 78 10.12 -17.65 -5.01
N SER A 79 9.33 -17.33 -6.02
CA SER A 79 9.86 -16.81 -7.29
C SER A 79 10.38 -15.37 -7.17
N SER A 80 9.62 -14.49 -6.51
CA SER A 80 9.96 -13.06 -6.47
C SER A 80 10.99 -12.72 -5.42
N PHE A 81 10.94 -13.35 -4.25
CA PHE A 81 11.80 -12.97 -3.14
C PHE A 81 12.95 -13.96 -2.91
N VAL A 82 12.72 -15.26 -2.84
CA VAL A 82 13.80 -16.20 -2.64
C VAL A 82 14.70 -16.30 -3.88
N GLY A 83 14.12 -16.62 -5.03
CA GLY A 83 14.85 -16.67 -6.29
C GLY A 83 15.30 -15.30 -6.79
N GLY A 84 14.43 -14.30 -6.68
CA GLY A 84 14.68 -12.93 -7.13
C GLY A 84 15.82 -12.26 -6.37
N ILE A 85 15.77 -12.21 -5.03
CA ILE A 85 16.82 -11.60 -4.20
C ILE A 85 18.17 -12.22 -4.52
N THR A 86 18.25 -13.57 -4.53
CA THR A 86 19.49 -14.28 -4.83
C THR A 86 20.04 -13.94 -6.21
N SER A 87 19.19 -13.75 -7.22
CA SER A 87 19.61 -13.44 -8.59
C SER A 87 20.09 -11.98 -8.77
N TYR A 88 19.61 -11.07 -7.93
CA TYR A 88 19.96 -9.65 -7.99
C TYR A 88 21.07 -9.25 -7.01
N THR A 89 21.39 -10.08 -6.02
CA THR A 89 22.52 -9.83 -5.12
C THR A 89 23.83 -9.80 -5.91
N LYS A 90 24.59 -8.73 -5.74
CA LYS A 90 25.87 -8.53 -6.41
C LYS A 90 27.02 -9.27 -5.70
N PRO A 91 28.20 -9.44 -6.35
CA PRO A 91 29.36 -10.06 -5.71
C PRO A 91 29.84 -9.39 -4.43
N ASP A 92 29.53 -8.08 -4.26
CA ASP A 92 29.80 -7.30 -3.04
C ASP A 92 28.86 -7.65 -1.87
N GLY A 93 27.86 -8.52 -2.10
CA GLY A 93 26.84 -8.89 -1.12
C GLY A 93 25.66 -7.91 -1.05
N PHE A 94 25.64 -6.85 -1.84
CA PHE A 94 24.57 -5.84 -1.82
C PHE A 94 23.50 -6.11 -2.88
N LEU A 95 22.31 -5.57 -2.57
CA LEU A 95 21.17 -5.52 -3.45
C LEU A 95 20.92 -4.07 -3.85
N HIS A 96 21.12 -3.75 -5.13
CA HIS A 96 20.95 -2.39 -5.65
C HIS A 96 19.57 -2.23 -6.28
N VAL A 97 18.73 -1.38 -5.68
CA VAL A 97 17.37 -1.12 -6.15
C VAL A 97 17.35 0.01 -7.17
N GLY A 98 16.72 -0.21 -8.31
CA GLY A 98 16.43 0.87 -9.26
C GLY A 98 15.09 1.53 -8.93
N LEU A 99 15.10 2.79 -8.52
CA LEU A 99 13.88 3.58 -8.32
C LEU A 99 13.68 4.58 -9.47
N THR A 100 12.45 4.71 -9.96
CA THR A 100 12.08 5.63 -11.03
C THR A 100 10.81 6.40 -10.64
N GLN A 101 10.77 7.73 -10.88
CA GLN A 101 9.63 8.60 -10.57
C GLN A 101 8.67 8.82 -11.74
N HIS A 102 9.08 8.53 -12.97
CA HIS A 102 8.33 8.88 -14.18
C HIS A 102 7.42 7.78 -14.71
N VAL A 103 7.39 6.61 -14.05
CA VAL A 103 6.63 5.44 -14.52
C VAL A 103 5.20 5.47 -14.05
N THR A 104 4.95 5.94 -12.82
CA THR A 104 3.61 6.00 -12.25
C THR A 104 2.92 7.32 -12.58
N SER A 105 1.62 7.29 -12.83
CA SER A 105 0.84 8.50 -13.11
C SER A 105 0.78 9.47 -11.93
N THR A 106 0.97 8.98 -10.70
CA THR A 106 0.92 9.78 -9.48
C THR A 106 2.28 10.37 -9.08
N GLY A 107 3.38 9.97 -9.74
CA GLY A 107 4.74 10.40 -9.35
C GLY A 107 5.35 9.57 -8.22
N ARG A 108 4.66 8.52 -7.73
CA ARG A 108 5.26 7.54 -6.79
C ARG A 108 6.48 6.90 -7.39
N PHE A 109 7.46 6.56 -6.55
CA PHE A 109 8.57 5.71 -6.99
C PHE A 109 8.07 4.36 -7.47
N SER A 110 8.66 3.87 -8.55
CA SER A 110 8.49 2.52 -9.05
C SER A 110 9.81 1.77 -8.97
N GLY A 111 9.82 0.64 -8.26
CA GLY A 111 11.02 -0.18 -8.08
C GLY A 111 11.19 -1.19 -9.20
N LYS A 112 12.44 -1.42 -9.63
CA LYS A 112 12.79 -2.47 -10.60
C LYS A 112 14.16 -3.06 -10.30
N ASN A 113 14.35 -4.31 -10.66
CA ASN A 113 15.62 -5.05 -10.69
C ASN A 113 16.42 -5.05 -9.36
N PRO A 114 15.84 -5.50 -8.24
CA PRO A 114 14.51 -6.04 -7.98
C PRO A 114 13.48 -4.96 -7.62
N ASN A 115 12.18 -5.32 -7.68
CA ASN A 115 11.13 -4.43 -7.19
C ASN A 115 10.97 -4.60 -5.67
N MET A 116 11.63 -3.73 -4.91
CA MET A 116 11.58 -3.72 -3.45
C MET A 116 10.35 -2.98 -2.88
N GLN A 117 9.53 -2.34 -3.72
CA GLN A 117 8.27 -1.70 -3.30
C GLN A 117 7.21 -2.71 -2.87
N ASN A 118 7.31 -3.96 -3.33
CA ASN A 118 6.33 -5.02 -3.07
C ASN A 118 6.78 -6.00 -1.97
N MET A 119 7.62 -5.55 -1.05
CA MET A 119 8.08 -6.40 0.07
C MET A 119 6.90 -6.87 0.92
N PRO A 120 6.82 -8.17 1.26
CA PRO A 120 5.76 -8.69 2.10
C PRO A 120 5.74 -8.00 3.47
N ARG A 121 4.53 -7.69 3.95
CA ARG A 121 4.32 -7.16 5.29
C ARG A 121 4.11 -8.29 6.29
N GLY A 122 4.55 -8.09 7.52
CA GLY A 122 4.35 -9.04 8.63
C GLY A 122 5.27 -10.25 8.58
N ASN A 123 5.00 -11.21 9.49
CA ASN A 123 5.89 -12.34 9.76
C ASN A 123 5.57 -13.61 8.97
N THR A 124 4.50 -13.64 8.18
CA THR A 124 4.12 -14.82 7.39
C THR A 124 5.22 -15.19 6.39
N PHE A 125 5.86 -14.19 5.82
CA PHE A 125 6.99 -14.34 4.90
C PHE A 125 8.11 -13.38 5.36
N PRO A 126 9.05 -13.82 6.20
CA PRO A 126 10.01 -12.96 6.89
C PRO A 126 11.20 -12.52 6.02
N VAL A 127 10.96 -12.15 4.76
CA VAL A 127 11.99 -11.73 3.80
C VAL A 127 12.78 -10.53 4.30
N LYS A 128 12.12 -9.57 4.93
CA LYS A 128 12.79 -8.37 5.46
C LYS A 128 13.92 -8.70 6.45
N LYS A 129 13.91 -9.90 7.03
CA LYS A 129 14.92 -10.33 7.99
C LYS A 129 16.34 -10.54 7.38
N VAL A 130 16.45 -10.75 6.07
CA VAL A 130 17.74 -10.93 5.40
C VAL A 130 18.48 -9.62 5.15
N PHE A 131 17.77 -8.48 5.28
CA PHE A 131 18.36 -7.16 5.11
C PHE A 131 18.90 -6.66 6.42
N VAL A 132 20.21 -6.57 6.50
CA VAL A 132 20.98 -6.12 7.66
C VAL A 132 21.86 -4.93 7.27
N SER A 133 22.35 -4.20 8.28
CA SER A 133 23.32 -3.13 8.04
C SER A 133 24.59 -3.64 7.38
N ARG A 134 25.22 -2.82 6.53
CA ARG A 134 26.56 -3.05 5.98
C ARG A 134 27.66 -2.95 7.04
N TRP A 135 27.37 -2.27 8.12
CA TRP A 135 28.30 -2.05 9.21
C TRP A 135 28.20 -3.18 10.26
N ASP A 136 29.33 -3.70 10.71
CA ASP A 136 29.34 -4.62 11.84
C ASP A 136 28.78 -3.89 13.08
N GLY A 137 27.81 -4.52 13.74
CA GLY A 137 27.10 -3.88 14.84
C GLY A 137 26.10 -2.78 14.45
N GLY A 138 25.96 -2.42 13.16
CA GLY A 138 25.04 -1.41 12.67
C GLY A 138 23.56 -1.78 12.80
N TRP A 139 22.68 -0.93 12.27
CA TRP A 139 21.22 -1.03 12.43
C TRP A 139 20.50 -0.70 11.12
N ILE A 140 19.30 -1.22 10.96
CA ILE A 140 18.36 -0.77 9.94
C ILE A 140 17.25 0.02 10.61
N MET A 141 17.02 1.25 10.14
CA MET A 141 15.90 2.10 10.56
C MET A 141 14.88 2.18 9.42
N GLU A 142 13.60 2.05 9.74
CA GLU A 142 12.47 2.35 8.86
C GLU A 142 11.68 3.51 9.47
N ALA A 143 11.62 4.64 8.76
CA ALA A 143 10.80 5.79 9.12
C ALA A 143 9.59 5.83 8.19
N ASP A 144 8.38 5.61 8.71
CA ASP A 144 7.13 5.49 7.96
C ASP A 144 6.20 6.64 8.29
N PHE A 145 5.58 7.23 7.29
CA PHE A 145 4.62 8.30 7.53
C PHE A 145 3.33 7.77 8.17
N ALA A 146 2.95 8.35 9.29
CA ALA A 146 1.69 8.04 9.96
C ALA A 146 0.49 8.48 9.12
N GLN A 147 -0.22 7.55 8.51
CA GLN A 147 -1.47 7.77 7.76
C GLN A 147 -1.36 8.89 6.71
N LEU A 148 -0.25 8.99 5.96
CA LEU A 148 0.05 10.09 5.06
C LEU A 148 -1.08 10.43 4.08
N GLU A 149 -1.68 9.41 3.46
CA GLU A 149 -2.75 9.60 2.47
C GLU A 149 -4.03 10.17 3.13
N PHE A 150 -4.37 9.74 4.36
CA PHE A 150 -5.52 10.28 5.07
C PHE A 150 -5.30 11.73 5.53
N ARG A 151 -4.11 12.03 6.05
CA ARG A 151 -3.70 13.40 6.41
C ARG A 151 -3.73 14.32 5.19
N THR A 152 -3.21 13.85 4.08
CA THR A 152 -3.26 14.58 2.79
C THR A 152 -4.68 14.82 2.33
N ALA A 153 -5.55 13.82 2.39
CA ALA A 153 -6.94 13.97 1.98
C ALA A 153 -7.72 14.91 2.89
N ALA A 154 -7.51 14.83 4.21
CA ALA A 154 -8.11 15.75 5.19
C ALA A 154 -7.71 17.20 4.87
N PHE A 155 -6.44 17.43 4.58
CA PHE A 155 -5.91 18.73 4.17
C PHE A 155 -6.49 19.20 2.83
N LEU A 156 -6.45 18.39 1.77
CA LEU A 156 -6.93 18.76 0.44
C LEU A 156 -8.44 19.05 0.43
N ALA A 157 -9.19 18.32 1.23
CA ALA A 157 -10.65 18.47 1.36
C ALA A 157 -11.05 19.52 2.40
N GLN A 158 -10.13 20.00 3.24
CA GLN A 158 -10.41 20.83 4.42
C GLN A 158 -11.54 20.23 5.27
N ASP A 159 -11.45 18.89 5.51
CA ASP A 159 -12.45 18.15 6.28
C ASP A 159 -12.21 18.33 7.78
N GLU A 160 -13.08 19.12 8.44
CA GLU A 160 -12.93 19.48 9.86
C GLU A 160 -12.94 18.26 10.78
N VAL A 161 -13.77 17.25 10.46
CA VAL A 161 -13.86 16.01 11.28
C VAL A 161 -12.59 15.21 11.16
N ALA A 162 -12.10 14.99 9.93
CA ALA A 162 -10.86 14.26 9.70
C ALA A 162 -9.65 14.99 10.34
N MET A 163 -9.57 16.32 10.21
CA MET A 163 -8.51 17.13 10.83
C MET A 163 -8.54 17.05 12.36
N ALA A 164 -9.72 17.14 12.97
CA ALA A 164 -9.87 17.01 14.42
C ALA A 164 -9.48 15.62 14.93
N GLU A 165 -9.85 14.58 14.21
CA GLU A 165 -9.46 13.20 14.55
C GLU A 165 -7.95 12.97 14.44
N ILE A 166 -7.31 13.50 13.41
CA ILE A 166 -5.85 13.46 13.27
C ILE A 166 -5.18 14.19 14.45
N ALA A 167 -5.67 15.37 14.82
CA ALA A 167 -5.12 16.16 15.91
C ALA A 167 -5.25 15.46 17.27
N THR A 168 -6.30 14.66 17.49
CA THR A 168 -6.55 13.94 18.74
C THR A 168 -5.96 12.54 18.77
N GLY A 169 -5.35 12.06 17.68
CA GLY A 169 -4.83 10.69 17.56
C GLY A 169 -5.93 9.62 17.55
N PHE A 170 -7.11 9.96 17.02
CA PHE A 170 -8.25 9.04 16.96
C PHE A 170 -7.92 7.76 16.17
N ASP A 171 -8.22 6.60 16.77
CA ASP A 171 -8.00 5.31 16.11
C ASP A 171 -9.12 4.99 15.12
N VAL A 172 -8.97 5.50 13.90
CA VAL A 172 -9.92 5.28 12.80
C VAL A 172 -10.10 3.80 12.43
N HIS A 173 -9.09 2.96 12.64
CA HIS A 173 -9.19 1.53 12.36
C HIS A 173 -10.08 0.80 13.38
N SER A 174 -9.94 1.14 14.67
CA SER A 174 -10.85 0.63 15.71
C SER A 174 -12.27 1.12 15.50
N TYR A 175 -12.45 2.37 15.08
CA TYR A 175 -13.77 2.88 14.71
C TYR A 175 -14.39 2.10 13.53
N THR A 176 -13.61 1.86 12.46
CA THR A 176 -14.04 1.05 11.32
C THR A 176 -14.47 -0.36 11.75
N ALA A 177 -13.65 -1.01 12.58
CA ALA A 177 -13.95 -2.34 13.12
C ALA A 177 -15.28 -2.33 13.92
N LYS A 178 -15.50 -1.30 14.72
CA LYS A 178 -16.72 -1.13 15.48
C LYS A 178 -17.94 -0.99 14.59
N VAL A 179 -17.92 -0.09 13.59
CA VAL A 179 -19.05 0.14 12.68
C VAL A 179 -19.43 -1.15 11.91
N ILE A 180 -18.44 -1.88 11.39
CA ILE A 180 -18.69 -3.13 10.67
C ILE A 180 -19.24 -4.20 11.62
N SER A 181 -18.72 -4.28 12.85
CA SER A 181 -19.18 -5.23 13.87
C SER A 181 -20.62 -4.94 14.32
N ASP A 182 -20.94 -3.67 14.58
CA ASP A 182 -22.28 -3.22 14.96
C ASP A 182 -23.31 -3.48 13.83
N ALA A 183 -22.86 -3.50 12.58
CA ALA A 183 -23.67 -3.87 11.40
C ALA A 183 -23.81 -5.39 11.20
N GLY A 184 -23.33 -6.21 12.14
CA GLY A 184 -23.57 -7.65 12.21
C GLY A 184 -22.43 -8.54 11.69
N GLN A 185 -21.25 -8.00 11.40
CA GLN A 185 -20.06 -8.76 11.00
C GLN A 185 -18.92 -8.51 11.98
N PRO A 186 -18.68 -9.41 12.95
CA PRO A 186 -17.54 -9.27 13.87
C PRO A 186 -16.24 -9.05 13.10
N THR A 187 -15.57 -7.93 13.39
CA THR A 187 -14.39 -7.49 12.64
C THR A 187 -13.35 -6.96 13.62
N THR A 188 -12.14 -7.45 13.52
CA THR A 188 -11.00 -6.98 14.33
C THR A 188 -10.42 -5.70 13.74
N ARG A 189 -9.67 -4.93 14.56
CA ARG A 189 -8.92 -3.75 14.13
C ARG A 189 -7.98 -4.05 12.94
N GLN A 190 -7.36 -5.23 12.95
CA GLN A 190 -6.43 -5.64 11.88
C GLN A 190 -7.17 -5.90 10.55
N GLU A 191 -8.33 -6.55 10.59
CA GLU A 191 -9.16 -6.78 9.41
C GLU A 191 -9.75 -5.47 8.88
N ALA A 192 -10.14 -4.56 9.76
CA ALA A 192 -10.68 -3.25 9.39
C ALA A 192 -9.70 -2.38 8.59
N LYS A 193 -8.39 -2.59 8.72
CA LYS A 193 -7.38 -1.82 7.96
C LYS A 193 -7.58 -1.87 6.44
N GLU A 194 -8.07 -2.98 5.90
CA GLU A 194 -8.35 -3.13 4.47
C GLU A 194 -9.53 -2.27 4.00
N HIS A 195 -10.44 -1.90 4.92
CA HIS A 195 -11.66 -1.16 4.61
C HIS A 195 -11.55 0.32 4.92
N THR A 196 -10.77 0.69 5.94
CA THR A 196 -10.76 2.03 6.55
C THR A 196 -10.61 3.15 5.52
N PHE A 197 -9.65 3.07 4.62
CA PHE A 197 -9.39 4.11 3.64
C PHE A 197 -9.87 3.79 2.22
N ALA A 198 -10.49 2.65 1.99
CA ALA A 198 -11.03 2.29 0.68
C ALA A 198 -12.07 3.32 0.15
N PRO A 199 -13.00 3.87 0.97
CA PRO A 199 -13.94 4.88 0.51
C PRO A 199 -13.26 6.20 0.11
N LEU A 200 -12.13 6.54 0.72
CA LEU A 200 -11.32 7.72 0.38
C LEU A 200 -10.95 7.72 -1.11
N PHE A 201 -10.69 6.54 -1.66
CA PHE A 201 -10.34 6.35 -3.08
C PHE A 201 -11.55 5.98 -3.95
N GLY A 202 -12.76 6.15 -3.42
CA GLY A 202 -14.01 5.99 -4.16
C GLY A 202 -14.57 4.58 -4.20
N ALA A 203 -14.10 3.68 -3.35
CA ALA A 203 -14.79 2.41 -3.17
C ALA A 203 -16.20 2.64 -2.58
N THR A 204 -17.19 1.96 -3.15
CA THR A 204 -18.61 2.10 -2.78
C THR A 204 -19.13 0.91 -2.01
N GLY A 205 -18.26 -0.04 -1.64
CA GLY A 205 -18.67 -1.30 -1.04
C GLY A 205 -19.33 -2.28 -2.01
N TYR A 206 -19.34 -2.02 -3.32
CA TYR A 206 -19.88 -2.96 -4.31
C TYR A 206 -19.11 -4.29 -4.26
N GLY A 207 -19.83 -5.40 -4.18
CA GLY A 207 -19.25 -6.74 -4.01
C GLY A 207 -18.80 -7.06 -2.58
N ARG A 208 -19.03 -6.18 -1.62
CA ARG A 208 -18.75 -6.36 -0.20
C ARG A 208 -20.00 -6.81 0.57
N SER A 209 -19.82 -7.26 1.82
CA SER A 209 -20.93 -7.60 2.70
C SER A 209 -21.84 -6.40 3.00
N LYS A 210 -23.02 -6.66 3.54
CA LYS A 210 -23.94 -5.60 3.97
C LYS A 210 -23.32 -4.75 5.08
N ALA A 211 -22.61 -5.38 6.00
CA ALA A 211 -21.94 -4.70 7.12
C ALA A 211 -20.78 -3.81 6.66
N GLU A 212 -19.94 -4.31 5.75
CA GLU A 212 -18.87 -3.50 5.15
C GLU A 212 -19.44 -2.32 4.37
N ARG A 213 -20.53 -2.50 3.61
CA ARG A 213 -21.18 -1.38 2.90
C ARG A 213 -21.71 -0.32 3.84
N ALA A 214 -22.26 -0.69 4.99
CA ALA A 214 -22.70 0.27 6.00
C ALA A 214 -21.55 1.18 6.46
N TYR A 215 -20.34 0.64 6.62
CA TYR A 215 -19.16 1.47 6.92
C TYR A 215 -18.81 2.43 5.77
N TYR A 216 -18.91 2.00 4.51
CA TYR A 216 -18.61 2.87 3.37
C TYR A 216 -19.60 4.04 3.25
N GLU A 217 -20.87 3.80 3.57
CA GLU A 217 -21.89 4.85 3.66
C GLU A 217 -21.62 5.80 4.84
N GLU A 218 -21.28 5.22 6.00
CA GLU A 218 -20.92 5.98 7.20
C GLU A 218 -19.69 6.87 6.97
N PHE A 219 -18.66 6.37 6.28
CA PHE A 219 -17.48 7.15 5.93
C PHE A 219 -17.84 8.42 5.14
N VAL A 220 -18.70 8.31 4.14
CA VAL A 220 -19.12 9.43 3.30
C VAL A 220 -19.94 10.44 4.12
N ASN A 221 -20.78 9.98 5.04
CA ASN A 221 -21.57 10.84 5.92
C ASN A 221 -20.72 11.52 6.99
N LYS A 222 -19.74 10.80 7.53
CA LYS A 222 -18.84 11.32 8.58
C LYS A 222 -17.88 12.37 8.05
N TYR A 223 -17.28 12.12 6.88
CA TYR A 223 -16.28 13.00 6.26
C TYR A 223 -16.91 13.76 5.09
N GLU A 224 -17.85 14.66 5.41
CA GLU A 224 -18.59 15.42 4.40
C GLU A 224 -17.68 16.35 3.57
N GLY A 225 -16.62 16.90 4.17
CA GLY A 225 -15.61 17.69 3.46
C GLY A 225 -14.96 16.90 2.34
N ILE A 226 -14.51 15.66 2.61
CA ILE A 226 -13.93 14.75 1.61
C ILE A 226 -14.96 14.41 0.54
N ALA A 227 -16.21 14.12 0.92
CA ALA A 227 -17.28 13.82 -0.04
C ALA A 227 -17.57 15.00 -0.98
N ASN A 228 -17.59 16.23 -0.45
CA ASN A 228 -17.81 17.44 -1.23
C ASN A 228 -16.62 17.80 -2.12
N TRP A 229 -15.40 17.62 -1.62
CA TRP A 229 -14.19 17.76 -2.42
C TRP A 229 -14.16 16.79 -3.61
N HIS A 230 -14.55 15.53 -3.42
CA HIS A 230 -14.69 14.57 -4.52
C HIS A 230 -15.70 15.03 -5.60
N LYS A 231 -16.81 15.69 -5.18
CA LYS A 231 -17.78 16.26 -6.14
C LYS A 231 -17.16 17.42 -6.90
N ALA A 232 -16.40 18.28 -6.21
CA ALA A 232 -15.70 19.42 -6.81
C ALA A 232 -14.65 18.96 -7.85
N LEU A 233 -13.80 17.99 -7.51
CA LEU A 233 -12.84 17.37 -8.45
C LEU A 233 -13.54 16.81 -9.68
N THR A 234 -14.67 16.13 -9.48
CA THR A 234 -15.44 15.56 -10.60
C THR A 234 -15.96 16.66 -11.53
N LYS A 235 -16.45 17.76 -10.97
CA LYS A 235 -16.94 18.90 -11.74
C LYS A 235 -15.79 19.60 -12.50
N GLU A 236 -14.65 19.78 -11.86
CA GLU A 236 -13.44 20.35 -12.47
C GLU A 236 -12.96 19.51 -13.66
N ALA A 237 -12.79 18.19 -13.45
CA ALA A 237 -12.33 17.29 -14.49
C ALA A 237 -13.28 17.21 -15.67
N LEU A 238 -14.59 17.16 -15.47
CA LEU A 238 -15.59 17.18 -16.54
C LEU A 238 -15.58 18.51 -17.34
N ARG A 239 -15.14 19.59 -16.72
CA ARG A 239 -15.08 20.92 -17.38
C ARG A 239 -13.77 21.14 -18.14
N PHE A 240 -12.65 20.70 -17.58
CA PHE A 240 -11.31 21.05 -18.08
C PHE A 240 -10.52 19.87 -18.59
N ASN A 241 -11.05 18.64 -18.55
CA ASN A 241 -10.38 17.36 -18.84
C ASN A 241 -9.07 17.18 -18.04
N LYS A 242 -8.92 17.86 -16.94
CA LYS A 242 -7.78 17.76 -16.03
C LYS A 242 -8.15 18.25 -14.63
N ILE A 243 -7.32 17.90 -13.67
CA ILE A 243 -7.30 18.49 -12.32
C ILE A 243 -5.87 18.95 -12.01
N THR A 244 -5.76 19.97 -11.17
CA THR A 244 -4.46 20.49 -10.72
C THR A 244 -4.35 20.33 -9.21
N ASN A 245 -3.26 19.69 -8.77
CA ASN A 245 -2.98 19.53 -7.35
C ASN A 245 -2.40 20.81 -6.73
N VAL A 246 -2.39 20.90 -5.41
CA VAL A 246 -1.85 22.05 -4.66
C VAL A 246 -0.37 22.29 -4.93
N SER A 247 0.42 21.25 -5.24
CA SER A 247 1.81 21.35 -5.68
C SER A 247 1.99 21.84 -7.12
N GLY A 248 0.90 22.13 -7.85
CA GLY A 248 0.94 22.49 -9.27
C GLY A 248 0.97 21.29 -10.23
N ARG A 249 1.06 20.07 -9.73
CA ARG A 249 1.00 18.85 -10.56
C ARG A 249 -0.35 18.71 -11.22
N GLN A 250 -0.37 18.43 -12.53
CA GLN A 250 -1.60 18.25 -13.32
C GLN A 250 -1.81 16.80 -13.72
N TYR A 251 -3.06 16.36 -13.65
CA TYR A 251 -3.51 15.05 -14.10
C TYR A 251 -4.54 15.23 -15.20
N ALA A 252 -4.22 14.74 -16.41
CA ALA A 252 -5.09 14.81 -17.57
C ALA A 252 -6.07 13.64 -17.59
N PHE A 253 -7.32 13.92 -17.94
CA PHE A 253 -8.41 12.96 -18.13
C PHE A 253 -9.11 13.26 -19.47
N PRO A 254 -8.45 13.04 -20.63
CA PRO A 254 -8.98 13.46 -21.94
C PRO A 254 -10.32 12.79 -22.28
N ASP A 255 -10.53 11.56 -21.81
CA ASP A 255 -11.71 10.75 -22.09
C ASP A 255 -12.70 10.72 -20.90
N ILE A 256 -12.65 11.73 -20.02
CA ILE A 256 -13.61 11.80 -18.91
C ILE A 256 -14.97 12.22 -19.41
N GLU A 257 -15.99 11.43 -19.10
CA GLU A 257 -17.35 11.69 -19.50
C GLU A 257 -18.36 11.25 -18.45
N ARG A 258 -19.56 11.81 -18.54
CA ARG A 258 -20.73 11.32 -17.79
C ARG A 258 -21.55 10.40 -18.70
N LEU A 259 -21.58 9.15 -18.35
CA LEU A 259 -22.34 8.14 -19.07
C LEU A 259 -23.87 8.37 -18.92
N PRO A 260 -24.71 7.81 -19.83
CA PRO A 260 -26.18 7.89 -19.73
C PRO A 260 -26.75 7.36 -18.38
N SER A 261 -26.02 6.45 -17.72
CA SER A 261 -26.35 5.95 -16.39
C SER A 261 -26.12 6.97 -15.25
N GLY A 262 -25.59 8.16 -15.57
CA GLY A 262 -25.18 9.16 -14.59
C GLY A 262 -23.78 8.94 -13.99
N ARG A 263 -23.18 7.76 -14.21
CA ARG A 263 -21.83 7.44 -13.73
C ARG A 263 -20.77 8.23 -14.51
N VAL A 264 -19.74 8.71 -13.81
CA VAL A 264 -18.58 9.36 -14.43
C VAL A 264 -17.47 8.34 -14.62
N THR A 265 -16.80 8.37 -15.78
CA THR A 265 -15.62 7.55 -16.06
C THR A 265 -14.42 8.01 -15.21
N HIS A 266 -13.42 7.16 -15.03
CA HIS A 266 -12.16 7.47 -14.30
C HIS A 266 -12.32 7.95 -12.85
N LEU A 267 -13.50 7.80 -12.23
CA LEU A 267 -13.82 8.38 -10.91
C LEU A 267 -12.84 7.94 -9.80
N THR A 268 -12.38 6.68 -9.82
CA THR A 268 -11.41 6.17 -8.84
C THR A 268 -10.05 6.86 -9.00
N MET A 269 -9.57 7.00 -10.24
CA MET A 269 -8.30 7.70 -10.51
C MET A 269 -8.39 9.18 -10.14
N LEU A 270 -9.52 9.81 -10.45
CA LEU A 270 -9.78 11.21 -10.13
C LEU A 270 -9.69 11.52 -8.63
N LYS A 271 -10.17 10.60 -7.78
CA LYS A 271 -10.11 10.73 -6.32
C LYS A 271 -8.74 10.36 -5.74
N ASN A 272 -8.07 9.39 -6.37
CA ASN A 272 -6.82 8.83 -5.89
C ASN A 272 -5.60 9.71 -6.25
N TYR A 273 -5.53 10.19 -7.50
CA TYR A 273 -4.33 10.86 -8.01
C TYR A 273 -3.91 12.10 -7.22
N PRO A 274 -4.80 13.02 -6.80
CA PRO A 274 -4.39 14.18 -6.02
C PRO A 274 -3.80 13.78 -4.66
N VAL A 275 -4.43 12.81 -3.99
CA VAL A 275 -3.98 12.32 -2.67
C VAL A 275 -2.62 11.64 -2.80
N GLN A 276 -2.53 10.60 -3.63
CA GLN A 276 -1.28 9.87 -3.80
C GLN A 276 -0.17 10.72 -4.41
N GLY A 277 -0.51 11.59 -5.36
CA GLY A 277 0.47 12.43 -6.00
C GLY A 277 1.10 13.42 -5.04
N PHE A 278 0.32 14.12 -4.23
CA PHE A 278 0.86 15.02 -3.24
C PHE A 278 1.57 14.26 -2.10
N ALA A 279 0.92 13.25 -1.52
CA ALA A 279 1.48 12.46 -0.43
C ALA A 279 2.81 11.79 -0.81
N THR A 280 2.78 10.93 -1.81
CA THR A 280 3.91 10.04 -2.12
C THR A 280 4.70 10.44 -3.37
N GLY A 281 4.16 11.33 -4.20
CA GLY A 281 4.83 11.86 -5.38
C GLY A 281 5.56 13.17 -5.14
N ASP A 282 5.12 13.97 -4.16
CA ASP A 282 5.67 15.28 -3.86
C ASP A 282 6.31 15.33 -2.46
N VAL A 283 5.57 14.98 -1.39
CA VAL A 283 6.06 15.09 0.01
C VAL A 283 7.17 14.07 0.30
N VAL A 284 7.01 12.80 -0.07
CA VAL A 284 8.04 11.77 0.22
C VAL A 284 9.38 12.11 -0.46
N PRO A 285 9.46 12.47 -1.76
CA PRO A 285 10.72 12.89 -2.38
C PRO A 285 11.34 14.13 -1.72
N LEU A 286 10.53 15.11 -1.31
CA LEU A 286 11.01 16.29 -0.59
C LEU A 286 11.72 15.91 0.71
N VAL A 287 11.09 15.01 1.48
CA VAL A 287 11.63 14.54 2.76
C VAL A 287 12.87 13.67 2.57
N LEU A 288 12.94 12.88 1.48
CA LEU A 288 14.15 12.13 1.13
C LEU A 288 15.33 13.07 0.86
N ILE A 289 15.12 14.17 0.12
CA ILE A 289 16.15 15.17 -0.19
C ILE A 289 16.64 15.83 1.10
N GLU A 290 15.73 16.24 1.97
CA GLU A 290 16.09 16.86 3.25
C GLU A 290 16.81 15.90 4.18
N LEU A 291 16.35 14.65 4.30
CA LEU A 291 17.01 13.65 5.12
C LEU A 291 18.42 13.32 4.60
N GLU A 292 18.59 13.18 3.28
CA GLU A 292 19.90 12.96 2.67
C GLU A 292 20.87 14.12 3.00
N ALA A 293 20.40 15.38 2.91
CA ALA A 293 21.19 16.53 3.26
C ALA A 293 21.62 16.53 4.75
N ARG A 294 20.74 16.09 5.66
CA ARG A 294 21.07 15.97 7.09
C ARG A 294 22.05 14.82 7.38
N LEU A 295 22.09 13.80 6.54
CA LEU A 295 22.98 12.66 6.68
C LEU A 295 24.29 12.80 5.91
N GLU A 296 24.48 13.86 5.08
CA GLU A 296 25.60 14.01 4.14
C GLU A 296 26.99 13.77 4.75
N LYS A 297 27.19 14.14 6.02
CA LYS A 297 28.49 14.02 6.70
C LYS A 297 28.63 12.76 7.55
N LEU A 298 27.65 11.87 7.50
CA LEU A 298 27.61 10.63 8.25
C LEU A 298 27.99 9.43 7.37
N ASN A 299 28.30 8.33 8.03
CA ASN A 299 28.41 7.03 7.39
C ASN A 299 27.03 6.39 7.15
N SER A 300 26.06 6.76 7.95
CA SER A 300 24.66 6.36 7.80
C SER A 300 24.07 6.94 6.53
N CYS A 301 23.27 6.15 5.79
CA CYS A 301 22.74 6.59 4.51
C CYS A 301 21.35 6.00 4.23
N ILE A 302 20.57 6.71 3.39
CA ILE A 302 19.30 6.19 2.87
C ILE A 302 19.62 5.06 1.90
N VAL A 303 18.96 3.90 2.10
CA VAL A 303 19.17 2.71 1.26
C VAL A 303 17.95 2.29 0.45
N ASN A 304 16.75 2.72 0.86
CA ASN A 304 15.53 2.43 0.12
C ASN A 304 14.41 3.40 0.50
N SER A 305 13.40 3.50 -0.38
CA SER A 305 12.11 4.13 -0.08
C SER A 305 11.00 3.18 -0.54
N VAL A 306 10.07 2.85 0.34
CA VAL A 306 8.98 1.92 0.07
C VAL A 306 7.64 2.58 0.35
N HIS A 307 6.95 3.00 -0.70
CA HIS A 307 5.70 3.77 -0.64
C HIS A 307 5.88 5.10 0.11
N ASP A 308 5.51 5.13 1.38
CA ASP A 308 5.58 6.25 2.31
C ASP A 308 6.61 6.02 3.43
N SER A 309 7.43 4.96 3.33
CA SER A 309 8.52 4.71 4.28
C SER A 309 9.91 4.96 3.66
N ILE A 310 10.84 5.35 4.50
CA ILE A 310 12.25 5.57 4.20
C ILE A 310 13.08 4.60 5.02
N VAL A 311 14.01 3.91 4.37
CA VAL A 311 14.89 2.93 5.02
C VAL A 311 16.31 3.48 5.05
N VAL A 312 16.89 3.53 6.24
CA VAL A 312 18.25 4.04 6.49
C VAL A 312 19.11 2.91 7.04
N ASP A 313 20.29 2.76 6.47
CA ASP A 313 21.37 1.93 7.01
C ASP A 313 22.19 2.77 7.99
N VAL A 314 22.14 2.41 9.27
CA VAL A 314 22.63 3.24 10.37
C VAL A 314 23.95 2.68 10.91
N HIS A 315 25.01 3.50 10.86
CA HIS A 315 26.30 3.19 11.46
C HIS A 315 26.18 3.04 13.00
N PRO A 316 26.86 2.08 13.64
CA PRO A 316 26.69 1.80 15.06
C PRO A 316 26.93 2.99 15.99
N GLU A 317 27.91 3.86 15.66
CA GLU A 317 28.25 5.04 16.45
C GLU A 317 27.32 6.24 16.21
N GLU A 318 26.50 6.21 15.15
CA GLU A 318 25.62 7.32 14.74
C GLU A 318 24.15 7.10 15.09
N LYS A 319 23.82 5.98 15.75
CA LYS A 319 22.44 5.58 16.03
C LYS A 319 21.62 6.68 16.68
N GLU A 320 22.09 7.23 17.78
CA GLU A 320 21.35 8.25 18.55
C GLU A 320 21.22 9.56 17.75
N TYR A 321 22.23 9.89 16.96
CA TYR A 321 22.18 11.05 16.10
C TYR A 321 21.15 10.91 14.98
N VAL A 322 21.08 9.75 14.32
CA VAL A 322 20.08 9.48 13.27
C VAL A 322 18.67 9.48 13.84
N ILE A 323 18.45 8.90 15.04
CA ILE A 323 17.16 8.97 15.72
C ILE A 323 16.77 10.45 15.98
N ALA A 324 17.66 11.23 16.56
CA ALA A 324 17.44 12.66 16.82
C ALA A 324 17.17 13.44 15.51
N THR A 325 17.81 13.07 14.41
CA THR A 325 17.59 13.67 13.09
C THR A 325 16.16 13.44 12.60
N ILE A 326 15.58 12.24 12.79
CA ILE A 326 14.18 11.98 12.44
C ILE A 326 13.23 12.81 13.33
N HIS A 327 13.53 12.93 14.63
CA HIS A 327 12.70 13.76 15.51
C HIS A 327 12.70 15.23 15.10
N THR A 328 13.88 15.81 14.83
CA THR A 328 13.97 17.21 14.35
C THR A 328 13.37 17.40 12.96
N LEU A 329 13.45 16.37 12.09
CA LEU A 329 12.80 16.39 10.79
C LEU A 329 11.28 16.46 10.92
N ASN A 330 10.69 15.75 11.90
CA ASN A 330 9.24 15.83 12.17
C ASN A 330 8.76 17.25 12.50
N GLU A 331 9.57 18.03 13.22
CA GLU A 331 9.25 19.42 13.54
C GLU A 331 9.24 20.31 12.29
N ASP A 332 10.02 19.96 11.29
CA ASP A 332 10.22 20.72 10.07
C ASP A 332 9.28 20.34 8.91
N LEU A 333 8.63 19.17 8.94
CA LEU A 333 7.92 18.60 7.78
C LEU A 333 6.92 19.59 7.13
N ASN A 334 6.06 20.22 7.93
CA ASN A 334 5.06 21.16 7.40
C ASN A 334 5.72 22.43 6.81
N ARG A 335 6.79 22.92 7.44
CA ARG A 335 7.57 24.05 6.93
C ARG A 335 8.26 23.71 5.60
N LEU A 336 8.84 22.53 5.46
CA LEU A 336 9.46 22.09 4.21
C LEU A 336 8.44 22.04 3.05
N VAL A 337 7.21 21.61 3.32
CA VAL A 337 6.13 21.61 2.32
C VAL A 337 5.77 23.03 1.92
N GLU A 338 5.70 23.95 2.89
CA GLU A 338 5.42 25.38 2.62
C GLU A 338 6.52 26.02 1.77
N GLU A 339 7.79 25.80 2.13
CA GLU A 339 8.93 26.34 1.40
C GLU A 339 9.02 25.80 -0.04
N ALA A 340 8.75 24.50 -0.24
CA ALA A 340 8.85 23.87 -1.55
C ALA A 340 7.68 24.18 -2.49
N TYR A 341 6.46 24.27 -1.97
CA TYR A 341 5.24 24.31 -2.79
C TYR A 341 4.36 25.56 -2.52
N GLY A 342 4.71 26.41 -1.54
CA GLY A 342 3.88 27.54 -1.13
C GLY A 342 2.56 27.11 -0.46
N VAL A 343 2.53 25.91 0.13
CA VAL A 343 1.34 25.26 0.68
C VAL A 343 1.42 25.19 2.19
N ILE A 344 0.55 25.93 2.88
CA ILE A 344 0.47 25.90 4.34
C ILE A 344 -0.42 24.73 4.76
N MET A 345 0.23 23.65 5.22
CA MET A 345 -0.50 22.49 5.74
C MET A 345 -0.99 22.74 7.18
N ASN A 346 -2.30 22.72 7.36
CA ASN A 346 -2.95 22.79 8.67
C ASN A 346 -3.19 21.40 9.31
N VAL A 347 -2.64 20.36 8.73
CA VAL A 347 -2.61 19.00 9.25
C VAL A 347 -1.16 18.61 9.49
N PRO A 348 -0.78 18.15 10.71
CA PRO A 348 0.59 17.77 10.98
C PRO A 348 0.99 16.53 10.18
N LEU A 349 2.16 16.57 9.54
CA LEU A 349 2.83 15.38 9.02
C LEU A 349 3.65 14.74 10.15
N LEU A 350 3.81 13.43 10.12
CA LEU A 350 4.53 12.70 11.17
C LEU A 350 5.21 11.46 10.58
N LEU A 351 6.50 11.30 10.85
CA LEU A 351 7.26 10.07 10.62
C LEU A 351 7.36 9.29 11.94
N GLU A 352 6.97 8.03 11.90
CA GLU A 352 7.16 7.06 12.99
C GLU A 352 8.38 6.22 12.65
N ALA A 353 9.39 6.22 13.51
CA ALA A 353 10.63 5.52 13.27
C ALA A 353 10.71 4.23 14.08
N LYS A 354 11.27 3.20 13.46
CA LYS A 354 11.58 1.90 14.06
C LYS A 354 13.00 1.52 13.71
N ILE A 355 13.72 0.91 14.65
CA ILE A 355 15.11 0.51 14.43
C ILE A 355 15.35 -0.93 14.90
N GLY A 356 16.18 -1.68 14.18
CA GLY A 356 16.52 -3.06 14.52
C GLY A 356 17.80 -3.54 13.89
N LYS A 357 18.24 -4.75 14.25
CA LYS A 357 19.43 -5.39 13.63
C LYS A 357 19.17 -5.90 12.22
N ASN A 358 17.93 -5.95 11.82
CA ASN A 358 17.48 -6.24 10.47
C ASN A 358 16.19 -5.45 10.19
N TRP A 359 15.74 -5.44 8.95
CA TRP A 359 14.57 -4.66 8.54
C TRP A 359 13.21 -5.21 9.05
N LEU A 360 13.18 -6.43 9.62
CA LEU A 360 11.94 -7.05 10.15
C LEU A 360 11.80 -6.87 11.66
N ASP A 361 12.85 -7.24 12.39
CA ASP A 361 12.84 -7.25 13.86
C ASP A 361 13.24 -5.85 14.37
N THR A 362 12.29 -4.92 14.34
CA THR A 362 12.49 -3.51 14.71
C THR A 362 11.64 -3.14 15.92
N VAL A 363 12.07 -2.11 16.66
CA VAL A 363 11.37 -1.50 17.79
C VAL A 363 11.17 -0.01 17.55
N ASP A 364 10.10 0.54 18.07
CA ASP A 364 9.79 1.99 17.97
C ASP A 364 10.86 2.82 18.71
N VAL A 365 11.20 3.99 18.17
CA VAL A 365 12.18 4.94 18.74
C VAL A 365 11.70 6.37 18.67
#